data_fd91377d9fb2cab0779aa4de5e0f6493
#
_entry.id   fd91377d9fb2cab0779aa4de5e0f6493
#
_cell.length_a   1.000
_cell.length_b   1.000
_cell.length_c   1.000
_cell.angle_alpha   90.00
_cell.angle_beta   90.00
_cell.angle_gamma   90.00
#
_symmetry.space_group_name_H-M   'P 1'
#
loop_
_entity.id
_entity.type
_entity.pdbx_description
1 polymer ?
#
loop_
_entity_poly.entity_id
_entity_poly.type
_entity_poly.pdbx_seq_one_letter_code
_entity_poly.pdbx_strand_id
1 'polypeptide(L)'
;MNWIENKCLDLQIMNSRIAKSIESNIMTNNGPVVRELEAFLHRTLKIDNDRAVICFVNATAALQALPDIFDNGKGWATSDFTFPASHCGSLRYSKVYDIDEAGGLDLSEKPQENLIVTNVFGYLTDITKYVKYCKDNDLFLVFDNAATPFSFFDGKNSLNYGDAAIISLHHTKLIGFSEGGAMIVPKSLEDKVRRLICFGFGPNDRNYQPWGNNYKMHEVTAAMILTYLEENFIEIVNHATMLHKFVRLNGGQLFSHSSNITPSCLCFVGPRFTEEQVAKLGCKKYYKPLVGLPRATRLYNKIICVPCHREIAIEDLLPILELC
;
A
#
# COMPACT_ATOMS: atom_id res chain seq x y z
N MET A 1 22.82 6.71 -1.92
CA MET A 1 21.92 5.54 -1.99
C MET A 1 20.98 5.65 -3.18
N ASN A 2 20.76 4.57 -3.92
CA ASN A 2 19.70 4.49 -4.92
C ASN A 2 18.36 4.33 -4.22
N TRP A 3 17.30 4.99 -4.73
CA TRP A 3 15.95 4.89 -4.13
C TRP A 3 15.10 3.78 -4.72
N ILE A 4 15.46 3.30 -5.87
CA ILE A 4 14.77 2.23 -6.58
C ILE A 4 15.79 1.15 -6.84
N GLU A 5 15.47 -0.07 -6.46
CA GLU A 5 16.27 -1.26 -6.72
C GLU A 5 16.36 -1.53 -8.23
N ASN A 6 17.51 -1.99 -8.69
CA ASN A 6 17.68 -2.50 -10.06
C ASN A 6 17.04 -3.90 -10.16
N LYS A 7 15.76 -3.91 -10.50
CA LYS A 7 14.97 -5.13 -10.57
C LYS A 7 15.12 -5.82 -11.92
N CYS A 8 15.41 -7.11 -11.88
CA CYS A 8 15.52 -7.95 -13.08
C CYS A 8 14.36 -8.96 -13.15
N LEU A 9 14.07 -9.45 -14.34
CA LEU A 9 13.08 -10.49 -14.61
C LEU A 9 13.71 -11.63 -15.41
N ASP A 10 13.29 -12.86 -15.12
CA ASP A 10 13.47 -13.95 -16.07
C ASP A 10 12.49 -13.78 -17.24
N LEU A 11 13.03 -13.37 -18.39
CA LEU A 11 12.24 -13.12 -19.58
C LEU A 11 11.63 -14.39 -20.17
N GLN A 12 12.22 -15.56 -19.95
CA GLN A 12 11.69 -16.84 -20.44
C GLN A 12 10.45 -17.23 -19.65
N ILE A 13 10.50 -17.11 -18.32
CA ILE A 13 9.35 -17.35 -17.44
C ILE A 13 8.24 -16.33 -17.74
N MET A 14 8.55 -15.05 -17.83
CA MET A 14 7.59 -14.00 -18.18
C MET A 14 6.90 -14.30 -19.52
N ASN A 15 7.66 -14.62 -20.57
CA ASN A 15 7.11 -14.95 -21.88
C ASN A 15 6.21 -16.20 -21.85
N SER A 16 6.56 -17.24 -21.08
CA SER A 16 5.73 -18.41 -20.92
C SER A 16 4.37 -18.09 -20.29
N ARG A 17 4.31 -17.13 -19.38
CA ARG A 17 3.06 -16.65 -18.80
C ARG A 17 2.21 -15.88 -19.81
N ILE A 18 2.84 -14.97 -20.56
CA ILE A 18 2.15 -14.21 -21.61
C ILE A 18 1.57 -15.16 -22.67
N ALA A 19 2.27 -16.25 -23.01
CA ALA A 19 1.77 -17.27 -23.94
C ALA A 19 0.41 -17.83 -23.52
N LYS A 20 0.18 -18.08 -22.21
CA LYS A 20 -1.13 -18.53 -21.70
C LYS A 20 -2.27 -17.56 -22.04
N SER A 21 -1.99 -16.24 -21.95
CA SER A 21 -2.98 -15.20 -22.29
C SER A 21 -3.23 -15.13 -23.79
N ILE A 22 -2.19 -15.32 -24.61
CA ILE A 22 -2.30 -15.39 -26.07
C ILE A 22 -3.11 -16.62 -26.48
N GLU A 23 -2.82 -17.79 -25.96
CA GLU A 23 -3.52 -19.04 -26.23
C GLU A 23 -5.01 -18.96 -25.87
N SER A 24 -5.33 -18.32 -24.73
CA SER A 24 -6.72 -18.11 -24.31
C SER A 24 -7.40 -16.95 -25.05
N ASN A 25 -6.66 -16.17 -25.83
CA ASN A 25 -7.10 -14.92 -26.47
C ASN A 25 -7.66 -13.89 -25.45
N ILE A 26 -7.10 -13.86 -24.24
CA ILE A 26 -7.50 -12.92 -23.17
C ILE A 26 -6.27 -12.15 -22.71
N MET A 27 -6.06 -10.95 -23.27
CA MET A 27 -4.94 -10.07 -22.92
C MET A 27 -5.31 -9.00 -21.87
N THR A 28 -6.59 -8.89 -21.56
CA THR A 28 -7.20 -7.99 -20.58
C THR A 28 -8.43 -8.69 -19.97
N ASN A 29 -9.19 -8.00 -19.10
CA ASN A 29 -10.46 -8.52 -18.56
C ASN A 29 -10.30 -9.75 -17.64
N ASN A 30 -9.35 -9.70 -16.70
CA ASN A 30 -9.11 -10.77 -15.72
C ASN A 30 -8.78 -12.14 -16.38
N GLY A 31 -7.80 -12.14 -17.24
CA GLY A 31 -7.31 -13.35 -17.88
C GLY A 31 -6.51 -14.25 -16.94
N PRO A 32 -5.89 -15.30 -17.50
CA PRO A 32 -5.28 -16.36 -16.69
C PRO A 32 -4.13 -15.87 -15.80
N VAL A 33 -3.30 -14.94 -16.27
CA VAL A 33 -2.12 -14.48 -15.52
C VAL A 33 -2.51 -13.51 -14.39
N VAL A 34 -3.50 -12.63 -14.62
CA VAL A 34 -4.04 -11.78 -13.54
C VAL A 34 -4.61 -12.64 -12.41
N ARG A 35 -5.36 -13.71 -12.74
CA ARG A 35 -5.89 -14.63 -11.72
C ARG A 35 -4.80 -15.41 -11.00
N GLU A 36 -3.74 -15.79 -11.71
CA GLU A 36 -2.57 -16.45 -11.12
C GLU A 36 -1.86 -15.51 -10.13
N LEU A 37 -1.70 -14.23 -10.48
CA LEU A 37 -1.17 -13.20 -9.59
C LEU A 37 -2.06 -12.97 -8.36
N GLU A 38 -3.39 -12.87 -8.53
CA GLU A 38 -4.34 -12.74 -7.41
C GLU A 38 -4.22 -13.93 -6.44
N ALA A 39 -4.16 -15.16 -6.98
CA ALA A 39 -3.99 -16.37 -6.17
C ALA A 39 -2.62 -16.43 -5.48
N PHE A 40 -1.56 -15.99 -6.15
CA PHE A 40 -0.23 -15.87 -5.57
C PHE A 40 -0.21 -14.86 -4.41
N LEU A 41 -0.74 -13.66 -4.62
CA LEU A 41 -0.84 -12.63 -3.59
C LEU A 41 -1.67 -13.10 -2.39
N HIS A 42 -2.80 -13.75 -2.64
CA HIS A 42 -3.66 -14.28 -1.58
C HIS A 42 -2.90 -15.25 -0.66
N ARG A 43 -2.17 -16.21 -1.23
CA ARG A 43 -1.38 -17.19 -0.46
C ARG A 43 -0.19 -16.54 0.25
N THR A 44 0.60 -15.78 -0.49
CA THR A 44 1.89 -15.25 -0.03
C THR A 44 1.71 -14.16 1.02
N LEU A 45 0.69 -13.31 0.87
CA LEU A 45 0.35 -12.26 1.83
C LEU A 45 -0.52 -12.78 2.98
N LYS A 46 -0.84 -14.09 3.03
CA LYS A 46 -1.65 -14.72 4.08
C LYS A 46 -3.00 -14.04 4.26
N ILE A 47 -3.71 -13.88 3.16
CA ILE A 47 -5.06 -13.31 3.16
C ILE A 47 -6.05 -14.36 3.67
N ASP A 48 -6.97 -13.95 4.54
CA ASP A 48 -7.99 -14.82 5.12
C ASP A 48 -8.92 -15.38 4.02
N ASN A 49 -9.40 -16.61 4.20
CA ASN A 49 -10.17 -17.32 3.17
C ASN A 49 -11.55 -16.72 2.87
N ASP A 50 -12.06 -15.84 3.71
CA ASP A 50 -13.30 -15.08 3.50
C ASP A 50 -13.09 -13.76 2.74
N ARG A 51 -11.86 -13.47 2.35
CA ARG A 51 -11.49 -12.28 1.57
C ARG A 51 -11.00 -12.67 0.16
N ALA A 52 -11.18 -11.73 -0.76
CA ALA A 52 -10.71 -11.81 -2.14
C ALA A 52 -9.63 -10.78 -2.40
N VAL A 53 -8.66 -11.12 -3.23
CA VAL A 53 -7.66 -10.21 -3.81
C VAL A 53 -8.07 -9.91 -5.24
N ILE A 54 -8.21 -8.64 -5.60
CA ILE A 54 -8.60 -8.19 -6.94
C ILE A 54 -7.55 -7.22 -7.44
N CYS A 55 -6.91 -7.57 -8.56
CA CYS A 55 -5.90 -6.73 -9.18
C CYS A 55 -6.50 -5.54 -9.93
N PHE A 56 -5.86 -4.38 -9.75
CA PHE A 56 -6.16 -3.11 -10.40
C PHE A 56 -4.97 -2.64 -11.23
N VAL A 57 -5.25 -1.78 -12.22
CA VAL A 57 -4.18 -1.15 -13.01
C VAL A 57 -3.15 -0.43 -12.15
N ASN A 58 -3.53 0.14 -11.02
CA ASN A 58 -2.66 0.66 -9.96
C ASN A 58 -3.45 0.87 -8.65
N ALA A 59 -2.74 1.13 -7.54
CA ALA A 59 -3.35 1.37 -6.24
C ALA A 59 -4.20 2.66 -6.20
N THR A 60 -3.85 3.68 -6.97
CA THR A 60 -4.64 4.91 -7.06
C THR A 60 -6.03 4.62 -7.65
N ALA A 61 -6.12 3.81 -8.70
CA ALA A 61 -7.40 3.37 -9.26
C ALA A 61 -8.24 2.59 -8.23
N ALA A 62 -7.60 1.76 -7.41
CA ALA A 62 -8.28 1.06 -6.32
C ALA A 62 -8.83 2.04 -5.25
N LEU A 63 -8.07 3.07 -4.87
CA LEU A 63 -8.55 4.14 -3.99
C LEU A 63 -9.70 4.93 -4.62
N GLN A 64 -9.58 5.29 -5.90
CA GLN A 64 -10.60 6.04 -6.64
C GLN A 64 -11.94 5.28 -6.76
N ALA A 65 -11.91 3.96 -6.66
CA ALA A 65 -13.10 3.10 -6.70
C ALA A 65 -13.92 3.10 -5.40
N LEU A 66 -13.36 3.56 -4.29
CA LEU A 66 -13.99 3.46 -2.97
C LEU A 66 -15.38 4.10 -2.88
N PRO A 67 -15.63 5.32 -3.41
CA PRO A 67 -16.97 5.93 -3.34
C PRO A 67 -18.06 5.11 -4.05
N ASP A 68 -17.70 4.37 -5.11
CA ASP A 68 -18.65 3.54 -5.86
C ASP A 68 -18.86 2.15 -5.22
N ILE A 69 -17.86 1.67 -4.45
CA ILE A 69 -17.98 0.38 -3.73
C ILE A 69 -18.70 0.57 -2.41
N PHE A 70 -18.38 1.61 -1.65
CA PHE A 70 -18.83 1.85 -0.28
C PHE A 70 -19.65 3.13 -0.22
N ASP A 71 -20.93 3.03 -0.59
CA ASP A 71 -21.87 4.15 -0.58
C ASP A 71 -22.84 4.01 0.60
N ASN A 72 -22.65 4.85 1.63
CA ASN A 72 -23.56 5.03 2.76
C ASN A 72 -24.00 6.50 2.90
N GLY A 73 -23.83 7.30 1.86
CA GLY A 73 -24.15 8.73 1.87
C GLY A 73 -23.16 9.59 2.68
N LYS A 74 -22.14 8.98 3.29
CA LYS A 74 -21.07 9.70 4.01
C LYS A 74 -19.88 9.92 3.09
N GLY A 75 -19.21 11.07 3.23
CA GLY A 75 -17.98 11.36 2.51
C GLY A 75 -16.80 10.50 2.99
N TRP A 76 -15.60 10.84 2.53
CA TRP A 76 -14.36 10.18 2.92
C TRP A 76 -13.46 11.15 3.68
N ALA A 77 -12.63 10.61 4.56
CA ALA A 77 -11.61 11.33 5.29
C ALA A 77 -10.26 10.60 5.19
N THR A 78 -9.17 11.37 5.21
CA THR A 78 -7.80 10.88 5.23
C THR A 78 -6.94 11.71 6.18
N SER A 79 -5.74 11.23 6.51
CA SER A 79 -4.77 12.00 7.29
C SER A 79 -3.97 12.97 6.43
N ASP A 80 -3.48 14.06 7.03
CA ASP A 80 -2.62 15.03 6.36
C ASP A 80 -1.22 14.46 6.03
N PHE A 81 -0.80 13.40 6.74
CA PHE A 81 0.48 12.73 6.53
C PHE A 81 0.28 11.43 5.73
N THR A 82 0.07 11.56 4.43
CA THR A 82 -0.17 10.45 3.50
C THR A 82 0.26 10.81 2.07
N PHE A 83 0.18 9.82 1.18
CA PHE A 83 0.38 10.06 -0.26
C PHE A 83 -0.88 10.68 -0.89
N PRO A 84 -0.74 11.62 -1.86
CA PRO A 84 -1.88 12.35 -2.44
C PRO A 84 -2.98 11.50 -3.07
N ALA A 85 -2.75 10.21 -3.35
CA ALA A 85 -3.75 9.33 -3.95
C ALA A 85 -5.07 9.24 -3.16
N SER A 86 -5.02 9.40 -1.83
CA SER A 86 -6.20 9.40 -0.94
C SER A 86 -6.95 10.75 -0.91
N HIS A 87 -6.45 11.76 -1.64
CA HIS A 87 -7.06 13.10 -1.70
C HIS A 87 -7.07 13.69 -3.12
N CYS A 88 -7.18 12.86 -4.15
CA CYS A 88 -7.28 13.29 -5.54
C CYS A 88 -8.39 12.55 -6.29
N GLY A 89 -8.68 12.93 -7.53
CA GLY A 89 -9.69 12.31 -8.39
C GLY A 89 -11.08 12.25 -7.75
N SER A 90 -11.69 11.07 -7.62
CA SER A 90 -12.97 10.88 -6.94
C SER A 90 -12.92 11.21 -5.44
N LEU A 91 -11.73 11.13 -4.83
CA LEU A 91 -11.47 11.44 -3.43
C LEU A 91 -11.02 12.89 -3.18
N ARG A 92 -11.02 13.77 -4.19
CA ARG A 92 -10.55 15.17 -4.06
C ARG A 92 -11.28 16.02 -3.03
N TYR A 93 -12.45 15.58 -2.60
CA TYR A 93 -13.25 16.22 -1.56
C TYR A 93 -13.18 15.50 -0.21
N SER A 94 -12.27 14.53 -0.07
CA SER A 94 -12.03 13.90 1.23
C SER A 94 -11.61 14.94 2.26
N LYS A 95 -12.19 14.88 3.45
CA LYS A 95 -11.78 15.74 4.55
C LYS A 95 -10.41 15.32 5.08
N VAL A 96 -9.53 16.29 5.30
CA VAL A 96 -8.18 16.02 5.78
C VAL A 96 -8.11 16.31 7.27
N TYR A 97 -7.71 15.32 8.06
CA TYR A 97 -7.49 15.42 9.50
C TYR A 97 -6.00 15.36 9.82
N ASP A 98 -5.61 15.98 10.94
CA ASP A 98 -4.24 15.88 11.43
C ASP A 98 -3.93 14.44 11.89
N ILE A 99 -2.68 14.19 12.19
CA ILE A 99 -2.23 12.90 12.72
C ILE A 99 -2.20 12.89 14.25
N ASP A 100 -2.34 11.72 14.84
CA ASP A 100 -2.07 11.49 16.25
C ASP A 100 -0.56 11.32 16.52
N GLU A 101 -0.18 11.07 17.76
CA GLU A 101 1.22 10.89 18.18
C GLU A 101 1.90 9.66 17.52
N ALA A 102 1.11 8.69 17.07
CA ALA A 102 1.59 7.50 16.35
C ALA A 102 1.64 7.71 14.82
N GLY A 103 1.25 8.89 14.32
CA GLY A 103 1.26 9.23 12.90
C GLY A 103 0.06 8.74 12.10
N GLY A 104 -0.94 8.15 12.74
CA GLY A 104 -2.20 7.79 12.13
C GLY A 104 -3.21 8.94 12.14
N LEU A 105 -4.35 8.81 11.45
CA LEU A 105 -5.44 9.79 11.47
C LEU A 105 -5.94 10.03 12.89
N ASP A 106 -6.02 11.28 13.32
CA ASP A 106 -6.47 11.64 14.67
C ASP A 106 -7.99 11.53 14.81
N LEU A 107 -8.43 10.63 15.68
CA LEU A 107 -9.85 10.43 15.99
C LEU A 107 -10.39 11.38 17.06
N SER A 108 -9.56 12.21 17.69
CA SER A 108 -10.00 13.15 18.73
C SER A 108 -10.96 14.23 18.18
N GLU A 109 -10.84 14.53 16.88
CA GLU A 109 -11.74 15.44 16.17
C GLU A 109 -13.09 14.81 15.75
N LYS A 110 -13.30 13.51 16.06
CA LYS A 110 -14.51 12.73 15.81
C LYS A 110 -14.98 12.79 14.35
N PRO A 111 -14.20 12.27 13.39
CA PRO A 111 -14.60 12.19 11.99
C PRO A 111 -15.97 11.54 11.82
N GLN A 112 -16.81 12.10 10.94
CA GLN A 112 -18.14 11.57 10.60
C GLN A 112 -18.15 10.93 9.21
N GLU A 113 -17.05 11.00 8.51
CA GLU A 113 -16.80 10.46 7.19
C GLU A 113 -16.26 9.03 7.28
N ASN A 114 -16.40 8.24 6.20
CA ASN A 114 -15.70 6.97 6.03
C ASN A 114 -14.19 7.21 6.04
N LEU A 115 -13.40 6.31 6.62
CA LEU A 115 -11.99 6.55 6.86
C LEU A 115 -11.09 5.82 5.85
N ILE A 116 -10.13 6.56 5.29
CA ILE A 116 -8.94 6.01 4.64
C ILE A 116 -7.77 6.21 5.60
N VAL A 117 -7.31 5.12 6.22
CA VAL A 117 -6.21 5.13 7.18
C VAL A 117 -4.96 4.56 6.51
N THR A 118 -3.95 5.41 6.34
CA THR A 118 -2.69 4.99 5.70
C THR A 118 -1.74 4.39 6.73
N ASN A 119 -1.33 3.15 6.50
CA ASN A 119 -0.20 2.54 7.19
C ASN A 119 1.08 2.92 6.43
N VAL A 120 1.74 3.99 6.88
CA VAL A 120 2.86 4.57 6.14
C VAL A 120 4.13 3.72 6.24
N PHE A 121 4.86 3.57 5.14
CA PHE A 121 6.23 3.02 5.07
C PHE A 121 6.41 1.58 5.57
N GLY A 122 5.34 0.81 5.76
CA GLY A 122 5.39 -0.52 6.38
C GLY A 122 5.05 -0.52 7.86
N TYR A 123 4.95 0.64 8.49
CA TYR A 123 4.59 0.79 9.89
C TYR A 123 3.06 0.78 10.07
N LEU A 124 2.61 0.11 11.13
CA LEU A 124 1.19 -0.03 11.39
C LEU A 124 0.69 1.03 12.37
N THR A 125 -0.46 1.58 12.07
CA THR A 125 -1.29 2.32 13.03
C THR A 125 -1.95 1.37 14.02
N ASP A 126 -2.59 1.88 15.06
CA ASP A 126 -3.43 1.06 15.95
C ASP A 126 -4.72 0.63 15.23
N ILE A 127 -4.67 -0.54 14.60
CA ILE A 127 -5.79 -1.11 13.83
C ILE A 127 -7.05 -1.24 14.68
N THR A 128 -6.93 -1.71 15.92
CA THR A 128 -8.08 -1.94 16.83
C THR A 128 -8.86 -0.65 17.08
N LYS A 129 -8.16 0.45 17.27
CA LYS A 129 -8.74 1.78 17.50
C LYS A 129 -9.63 2.20 16.32
N TYR A 130 -9.17 2.04 15.08
CA TYR A 130 -9.92 2.43 13.88
C TYR A 130 -11.09 1.48 13.62
N VAL A 131 -10.88 0.17 13.75
CA VAL A 131 -11.94 -0.84 13.61
C VAL A 131 -13.08 -0.56 14.60
N LYS A 132 -12.75 -0.32 15.87
CA LYS A 132 -13.74 0.01 16.90
C LYS A 132 -14.46 1.32 16.57
N TYR A 133 -13.72 2.37 16.23
CA TYR A 133 -14.29 3.68 15.95
C TYR A 133 -15.29 3.63 14.78
N CYS A 134 -14.91 3.03 13.67
CA CYS A 134 -15.76 2.93 12.49
C CYS A 134 -17.00 2.09 12.76
N LYS A 135 -16.87 0.97 13.48
CA LYS A 135 -18.00 0.15 13.90
C LYS A 135 -18.98 0.92 14.79
N ASP A 136 -18.49 1.66 15.77
CA ASP A 136 -19.35 2.41 16.72
C ASP A 136 -20.07 3.59 16.05
N ASN A 137 -19.59 4.08 14.91
CA ASN A 137 -20.12 5.24 14.20
C ASN A 137 -20.76 4.91 12.83
N ASP A 138 -20.88 3.62 12.49
CA ASP A 138 -21.41 3.14 11.20
C ASP A 138 -20.68 3.78 10.01
N LEU A 139 -19.35 3.68 10.02
CA LEU A 139 -18.43 4.18 8.99
C LEU A 139 -17.72 3.02 8.31
N PHE A 140 -17.43 3.15 7.03
CA PHE A 140 -16.52 2.26 6.35
C PHE A 140 -15.07 2.60 6.69
N LEU A 141 -14.25 1.56 6.85
CA LEU A 141 -12.83 1.65 7.13
C LEU A 141 -12.01 1.01 6.01
N VAL A 142 -11.17 1.79 5.36
CA VAL A 142 -10.21 1.29 4.36
C VAL A 142 -8.79 1.56 4.83
N PHE A 143 -7.96 0.51 4.84
CA PHE A 143 -6.54 0.67 5.07
C PHE A 143 -5.80 0.85 3.76
N ASP A 144 -5.18 2.03 3.58
CA ASP A 144 -4.20 2.24 2.52
C ASP A 144 -2.86 1.64 2.96
N ASN A 145 -2.63 0.42 2.51
CA ASN A 145 -1.41 -0.35 2.72
C ASN A 145 -0.50 -0.31 1.47
N ALA A 146 -0.55 0.75 0.66
CA ALA A 146 0.24 0.86 -0.57
C ALA A 146 1.75 0.72 -0.34
N ALA A 147 2.21 0.90 0.89
CA ALA A 147 3.60 0.71 1.30
C ALA A 147 3.75 -0.34 2.43
N THR A 148 2.69 -1.10 2.75
CA THR A 148 2.64 -1.98 3.93
C THR A 148 2.03 -3.36 3.59
N PRO A 149 2.55 -4.06 2.55
CA PRO A 149 1.91 -5.30 2.10
C PRO A 149 2.18 -6.50 3.02
N PHE A 150 3.20 -6.46 3.86
CA PHE A 150 3.61 -7.60 4.68
C PHE A 150 3.99 -7.20 6.10
N SER A 151 3.03 -6.62 6.81
CA SER A 151 3.14 -6.28 8.23
C SER A 151 1.97 -6.90 9.00
N PHE A 152 2.24 -7.35 10.22
CA PHE A 152 1.33 -8.18 10.99
C PHE A 152 0.88 -7.46 12.27
N PHE A 153 -0.42 -7.47 12.49
CA PHE A 153 -1.07 -7.01 13.70
C PHE A 153 -1.82 -8.19 14.32
N ASP A 154 -1.61 -8.45 15.59
CA ASP A 154 -2.24 -9.56 16.33
C ASP A 154 -2.17 -10.92 15.59
N GLY A 155 -0.98 -11.21 15.04
CA GLY A 155 -0.72 -12.46 14.31
C GLY A 155 -1.29 -12.56 12.90
N LYS A 156 -2.08 -11.59 12.45
CA LYS A 156 -2.65 -11.52 11.09
C LYS A 156 -2.01 -10.43 10.26
N ASN A 157 -1.90 -10.65 8.95
CA ASN A 157 -1.50 -9.59 8.03
C ASN A 157 -2.49 -8.43 8.11
N SER A 158 -1.97 -7.19 8.15
CA SER A 158 -2.78 -5.95 8.24
C SER A 158 -3.79 -5.80 7.10
N LEU A 159 -3.60 -6.51 6.00
CA LEU A 159 -4.53 -6.57 4.87
C LEU A 159 -5.86 -7.31 5.17
N ASN A 160 -5.94 -8.01 6.29
CA ASN A 160 -7.15 -8.73 6.72
C ASN A 160 -8.09 -7.88 7.57
N TYR A 161 -7.80 -6.60 7.75
CA TYR A 161 -8.60 -5.69 8.56
C TYR A 161 -9.30 -4.61 7.71
N GLY A 162 -10.36 -4.04 8.29
CA GLY A 162 -11.22 -3.06 7.63
C GLY A 162 -12.14 -3.65 6.58
N ASP A 163 -12.97 -2.80 5.97
CA ASP A 163 -13.88 -3.16 4.88
C ASP A 163 -13.11 -3.40 3.58
N ALA A 164 -11.99 -2.70 3.40
CA ALA A 164 -11.01 -2.99 2.35
C ALA A 164 -9.59 -2.67 2.82
N ALA A 165 -8.62 -3.30 2.16
CA ALA A 165 -7.21 -2.91 2.20
C ALA A 165 -6.66 -2.80 0.78
N ILE A 166 -5.75 -1.84 0.55
CA ILE A 166 -5.20 -1.56 -0.78
C ILE A 166 -3.69 -1.66 -0.73
N ILE A 167 -3.08 -2.36 -1.69
CA ILE A 167 -1.64 -2.45 -1.87
C ILE A 167 -1.22 -1.87 -3.21
N SER A 168 0.00 -1.34 -3.27
CA SER A 168 0.63 -0.90 -4.51
C SER A 168 1.67 -1.92 -4.96
N LEU A 169 1.61 -2.25 -6.23
CA LEU A 169 2.59 -3.08 -6.93
C LEU A 169 3.40 -2.25 -7.94
N HIS A 170 3.39 -0.90 -7.78
CA HIS A 170 4.20 0.01 -8.59
C HIS A 170 5.69 -0.30 -8.42
N HIS A 171 6.47 -0.10 -9.48
CA HIS A 171 7.90 -0.43 -9.56
C HIS A 171 8.76 0.10 -8.38
N THR A 172 8.40 1.25 -7.82
CA THR A 172 9.11 1.83 -6.67
C THR A 172 8.84 1.12 -5.34
N LYS A 173 7.84 0.24 -5.27
CA LYS A 173 7.52 -0.53 -4.05
C LYS A 173 8.39 -1.76 -3.96
N LEU A 174 8.67 -2.23 -2.74
CA LEU A 174 9.49 -3.45 -2.52
C LEU A 174 8.96 -4.63 -3.32
N ILE A 175 7.65 -4.90 -3.20
CA ILE A 175 6.97 -6.01 -3.89
C ILE A 175 6.32 -5.59 -5.21
N GLY A 176 6.82 -4.55 -5.88
CA GLY A 176 6.25 -4.05 -7.12
C GLY A 176 7.19 -4.19 -8.31
N PHE A 177 6.61 -4.31 -9.51
CA PHE A 177 7.30 -4.24 -10.78
C PHE A 177 6.36 -3.63 -11.83
N SER A 178 6.85 -2.69 -12.67
CA SER A 178 5.98 -1.95 -13.60
C SER A 178 4.92 -1.10 -12.87
N GLU A 179 3.67 -1.11 -13.33
CA GLU A 179 2.50 -0.50 -12.70
C GLU A 179 1.56 -1.57 -12.18
N GLY A 180 0.97 -1.37 -11.01
CA GLY A 180 -0.01 -2.30 -10.48
C GLY A 180 -0.51 -1.92 -9.10
N GLY A 181 -1.61 -2.54 -8.72
CA GLY A 181 -2.18 -2.49 -7.38
C GLY A 181 -3.16 -3.63 -7.17
N ALA A 182 -3.58 -3.82 -5.94
CA ALA A 182 -4.66 -4.76 -5.63
C ALA A 182 -5.49 -4.22 -4.46
N MET A 183 -6.76 -4.61 -4.47
CA MET A 183 -7.71 -4.39 -3.39
C MET A 183 -8.05 -5.73 -2.76
N ILE A 184 -8.04 -5.78 -1.44
CA ILE A 184 -8.44 -6.91 -0.63
C ILE A 184 -9.76 -6.57 0.03
N VAL A 185 -10.81 -7.33 -0.26
CA VAL A 185 -12.17 -7.11 0.25
C VAL A 185 -12.79 -8.40 0.74
N PRO A 186 -13.85 -8.36 1.58
CA PRO A 186 -14.69 -9.54 1.83
C PRO A 186 -15.19 -10.18 0.53
N LYS A 187 -15.25 -11.49 0.44
CA LYS A 187 -15.75 -12.21 -0.75
C LYS A 187 -17.15 -11.78 -1.18
N SER A 188 -17.98 -11.32 -0.26
CA SER A 188 -19.31 -10.79 -0.56
C SER A 188 -19.27 -9.55 -1.47
N LEU A 189 -18.17 -8.82 -1.51
CA LEU A 189 -17.97 -7.65 -2.37
C LEU A 189 -17.22 -7.97 -3.67
N GLU A 190 -16.71 -9.18 -3.84
CA GLU A 190 -15.88 -9.56 -4.99
C GLU A 190 -16.57 -9.26 -6.33
N ASP A 191 -17.81 -9.70 -6.51
CA ASP A 191 -18.56 -9.48 -7.76
C ASP A 191 -18.75 -7.98 -8.03
N LYS A 192 -19.11 -7.19 -7.01
CA LYS A 192 -19.26 -5.74 -7.15
C LYS A 192 -17.98 -5.07 -7.62
N VAL A 193 -16.84 -5.42 -7.02
CA VAL A 193 -15.53 -4.86 -7.39
C VAL A 193 -15.12 -5.29 -8.79
N ARG A 194 -15.30 -6.56 -9.15
CA ARG A 194 -14.99 -7.06 -10.50
C ARG A 194 -15.84 -6.40 -11.58
N ARG A 195 -17.11 -6.12 -11.31
CA ARG A 195 -17.97 -5.33 -12.20
C ARG A 195 -17.47 -3.90 -12.33
N LEU A 196 -17.13 -3.28 -11.20
CA LEU A 196 -16.65 -1.89 -11.18
C LEU A 196 -15.41 -1.71 -12.08
N ILE A 197 -14.42 -2.59 -11.98
CA ILE A 197 -13.21 -2.47 -12.81
C ILE A 197 -13.46 -2.74 -14.29
N CYS A 198 -14.64 -3.24 -14.67
CA CYS A 198 -15.00 -3.64 -16.04
C CYS A 198 -16.32 -3.01 -16.49
N PHE A 199 -16.45 -1.68 -16.43
CA PHE A 199 -17.61 -0.92 -16.92
C PHE A 199 -18.96 -1.35 -16.31
N GLY A 200 -18.96 -1.98 -15.16
CA GLY A 200 -20.15 -2.54 -14.53
C GLY A 200 -20.61 -3.89 -15.11
N PHE A 201 -19.89 -4.43 -16.12
CA PHE A 201 -20.23 -5.72 -16.73
C PHE A 201 -19.90 -6.88 -15.79
N GLY A 202 -20.84 -7.80 -15.64
CA GLY A 202 -20.60 -9.10 -15.02
C GLY A 202 -20.06 -10.14 -16.01
N PRO A 203 -19.61 -11.31 -15.53
CA PRO A 203 -19.07 -12.37 -16.39
C PRO A 203 -20.02 -12.82 -17.50
N ASN A 204 -21.32 -12.88 -17.18
CA ASN A 204 -22.39 -13.33 -18.08
C ASN A 204 -23.46 -12.23 -18.32
N ASP A 205 -23.24 -11.04 -17.85
CA ASP A 205 -24.14 -9.91 -17.95
C ASP A 205 -23.40 -8.70 -18.53
N ARG A 206 -23.84 -8.27 -19.70
CA ARG A 206 -23.26 -7.12 -20.39
C ARG A 206 -24.08 -5.84 -20.23
N ASN A 207 -24.95 -5.81 -19.22
CA ASN A 207 -25.66 -4.59 -18.86
C ASN A 207 -24.68 -3.60 -18.23
N TYR A 208 -24.49 -2.50 -18.92
CA TYR A 208 -23.67 -1.38 -18.45
C TYR A 208 -24.22 -0.84 -17.11
N GLN A 209 -23.31 -0.51 -16.22
CA GLN A 209 -23.62 0.16 -14.95
C GLN A 209 -22.87 1.50 -14.89
N PRO A 210 -23.56 2.62 -14.62
CA PRO A 210 -22.94 3.95 -14.68
C PRO A 210 -21.83 4.19 -13.64
N TRP A 211 -21.78 3.38 -12.57
CA TRP A 211 -20.71 3.40 -11.56
C TRP A 211 -19.49 2.56 -11.98
N GLY A 212 -19.57 1.83 -13.09
CA GLY A 212 -18.45 1.02 -13.60
C GLY A 212 -17.34 1.89 -14.21
N ASN A 213 -16.10 1.39 -14.13
CA ASN A 213 -14.91 2.04 -14.64
C ASN A 213 -14.01 1.05 -15.39
N ASN A 214 -12.89 1.52 -15.93
CA ASN A 214 -11.90 0.68 -16.59
C ASN A 214 -10.59 0.66 -15.77
N TYR A 215 -10.59 -0.10 -14.68
CA TYR A 215 -9.44 -0.21 -13.77
C TYR A 215 -8.73 -1.56 -13.84
N LYS A 216 -8.99 -2.34 -14.88
CA LYS A 216 -8.42 -3.70 -15.06
C LYS A 216 -6.91 -3.67 -15.24
N MET A 217 -6.23 -4.60 -14.57
CA MET A 217 -4.82 -4.88 -14.84
C MET A 217 -4.67 -5.63 -16.18
N HIS A 218 -3.59 -5.34 -16.91
CA HIS A 218 -3.21 -6.05 -18.13
C HIS A 218 -2.46 -7.35 -17.80
N GLU A 219 -2.63 -8.38 -18.63
CA GLU A 219 -1.96 -9.67 -18.47
C GLU A 219 -0.43 -9.55 -18.53
N VAL A 220 0.11 -8.69 -19.41
CA VAL A 220 1.55 -8.44 -19.48
C VAL A 220 2.09 -7.85 -18.17
N THR A 221 1.38 -6.90 -17.60
CA THR A 221 1.75 -6.31 -16.30
C THR A 221 1.70 -7.36 -15.19
N ALA A 222 0.65 -8.18 -15.16
CA ALA A 222 0.53 -9.28 -14.20
C ALA A 222 1.67 -10.29 -14.36
N ALA A 223 2.07 -10.64 -15.60
CA ALA A 223 3.18 -11.54 -15.87
C ALA A 223 4.52 -10.99 -15.33
N MET A 224 4.79 -9.70 -15.53
CA MET A 224 5.98 -9.04 -14.98
C MET A 224 6.00 -9.10 -13.45
N ILE A 225 4.92 -8.68 -12.80
CA ILE A 225 4.81 -8.64 -11.34
C ILE A 225 4.94 -10.03 -10.74
N LEU A 226 4.21 -11.00 -11.29
CA LEU A 226 4.20 -12.37 -10.78
C LEU A 226 5.57 -13.04 -10.93
N THR A 227 6.22 -12.90 -12.08
CA THR A 227 7.57 -13.43 -12.30
C THR A 227 8.56 -12.85 -11.29
N TYR A 228 8.54 -11.52 -11.11
CA TYR A 228 9.41 -10.88 -10.13
C TYR A 228 9.16 -11.36 -8.70
N LEU A 229 7.91 -11.45 -8.30
CA LEU A 229 7.55 -11.80 -6.91
C LEU A 229 7.82 -13.26 -6.57
N GLU A 230 7.55 -14.20 -7.47
CA GLU A 230 7.82 -15.61 -7.19
C GLU A 230 9.29 -15.90 -6.93
N GLU A 231 10.17 -15.20 -7.62
CA GLU A 231 11.61 -15.36 -7.46
C GLU A 231 12.17 -14.62 -6.24
N ASN A 232 11.58 -13.49 -5.87
CA ASN A 232 12.26 -12.53 -5.00
C ASN A 232 11.54 -12.23 -3.69
N PHE A 233 10.27 -12.59 -3.52
CA PHE A 233 9.44 -12.12 -2.39
C PHE A 233 10.05 -12.41 -1.02
N ILE A 234 10.51 -13.63 -0.79
CA ILE A 234 11.07 -14.04 0.51
C ILE A 234 12.35 -13.27 0.82
N GLU A 235 13.21 -13.13 -0.16
CA GLU A 235 14.48 -12.39 -0.01
C GLU A 235 14.23 -10.90 0.29
N ILE A 236 13.30 -10.28 -0.43
CA ILE A 236 12.88 -8.89 -0.21
C ILE A 236 12.42 -8.68 1.23
N VAL A 237 11.50 -9.53 1.71
CA VAL A 237 10.94 -9.44 3.06
C VAL A 237 12.01 -9.64 4.13
N ASN A 238 12.86 -10.66 3.95
CA ASN A 238 13.94 -10.96 4.88
C ASN A 238 14.95 -9.81 4.98
N HIS A 239 15.35 -9.25 3.83
CA HIS A 239 16.31 -8.16 3.79
C HIS A 239 15.77 -6.90 4.47
N ALA A 240 14.57 -6.45 4.11
CA ALA A 240 13.97 -5.27 4.73
C ALA A 240 13.76 -5.44 6.24
N THR A 241 13.36 -6.63 6.68
CA THR A 241 13.19 -6.96 8.08
C THR A 241 14.54 -7.01 8.81
N MET A 242 15.58 -7.52 8.18
CA MET A 242 16.93 -7.55 8.72
C MET A 242 17.47 -6.13 8.95
N LEU A 243 17.35 -5.24 7.97
CA LEU A 243 17.77 -3.84 8.12
C LEU A 243 17.01 -3.13 9.24
N HIS A 244 15.69 -3.33 9.32
CA HIS A 244 14.87 -2.76 10.39
C HIS A 244 15.32 -3.25 11.78
N LYS A 245 15.54 -4.56 11.92
CA LYS A 245 16.03 -5.15 13.15
C LYS A 245 17.43 -4.61 13.54
N PHE A 246 18.32 -4.47 12.56
CA PHE A 246 19.65 -3.91 12.78
C PHE A 246 19.57 -2.49 13.35
N VAL A 247 18.78 -1.60 12.73
CA VAL A 247 18.60 -0.22 13.20
C VAL A 247 18.05 -0.17 14.64
N ARG A 248 17.04 -0.99 14.94
CA ARG A 248 16.45 -1.04 16.28
C ARG A 248 17.45 -1.50 17.36
N LEU A 249 18.27 -2.50 17.04
CA LEU A 249 19.26 -3.03 18.00
C LEU A 249 20.44 -2.07 18.21
N ASN A 250 20.70 -1.17 17.28
CA ASN A 250 21.76 -0.18 17.36
C ASN A 250 21.27 1.22 17.79
N GLY A 251 20.09 1.30 18.41
CA GLY A 251 19.59 2.52 19.05
C GLY A 251 18.98 3.54 18.11
N GLY A 252 18.73 3.18 16.84
CA GLY A 252 18.10 4.09 15.87
C GLY A 252 16.67 4.46 16.29
N GLN A 253 16.35 5.76 16.26
CA GLN A 253 15.03 6.28 16.59
C GLN A 253 14.11 6.18 15.38
N LEU A 254 13.44 5.06 15.24
CA LEU A 254 12.48 4.83 14.16
C LEU A 254 11.11 5.47 14.46
N PHE A 255 10.38 5.80 13.40
CA PHE A 255 9.03 6.36 13.44
C PHE A 255 8.04 5.53 14.27
N SER A 256 8.20 4.21 14.33
CA SER A 256 7.36 3.32 15.13
C SER A 256 8.20 2.22 15.78
N HIS A 257 7.77 1.76 16.94
CA HIS A 257 8.38 0.66 17.68
C HIS A 257 7.81 -0.73 17.36
N SER A 258 6.92 -0.84 16.37
CA SER A 258 6.33 -2.12 15.96
C SER A 258 7.41 -3.11 15.51
N SER A 259 7.33 -4.36 15.99
CA SER A 259 8.33 -5.41 15.72
C SER A 259 7.99 -6.32 14.55
N ASN A 260 6.70 -6.51 14.26
CA ASN A 260 6.23 -7.45 13.24
C ASN A 260 5.90 -6.75 11.92
N ILE A 261 6.83 -5.98 11.42
CA ILE A 261 6.66 -5.20 10.19
C ILE A 261 7.74 -5.54 9.17
N THR A 262 7.38 -5.38 7.90
CA THR A 262 8.31 -5.30 6.78
C THR A 262 8.27 -3.86 6.27
N PRO A 263 9.24 -3.02 6.63
CA PRO A 263 9.23 -1.62 6.22
C PRO A 263 9.47 -1.52 4.70
N SER A 264 8.79 -0.58 4.05
CA SER A 264 9.08 -0.20 2.66
C SER A 264 10.18 0.84 2.56
N CYS A 265 10.42 1.56 3.65
CA CYS A 265 11.62 2.33 3.92
C CYS A 265 11.82 2.48 5.42
N LEU A 266 13.05 2.66 5.85
CA LEU A 266 13.40 2.96 7.24
C LEU A 266 13.17 4.45 7.48
N CYS A 267 12.32 4.78 8.44
CA CYS A 267 11.96 6.16 8.74
C CYS A 267 12.49 6.54 10.11
N PHE A 268 13.49 7.39 10.13
CA PHE A 268 14.11 7.90 11.34
C PHE A 268 13.45 9.22 11.74
N VAL A 269 13.14 9.36 13.02
CA VAL A 269 12.63 10.59 13.61
C VAL A 269 13.70 11.13 14.56
N GLY A 270 14.24 12.27 14.21
CA GLY A 270 15.32 12.90 14.98
C GLY A 270 15.09 14.39 15.21
N PRO A 271 16.16 15.12 15.56
CA PRO A 271 16.12 16.58 15.51
C PRO A 271 15.78 17.04 14.09
N ARG A 272 15.50 18.31 13.93
CA ARG A 272 15.19 18.86 12.59
C ARG A 272 16.37 18.66 11.65
N PHE A 273 16.16 17.87 10.59
CA PHE A 273 17.15 17.68 9.53
C PHE A 273 17.06 18.81 8.50
N THR A 274 18.21 19.36 8.12
CA THR A 274 18.29 20.31 7.01
C THR A 274 18.22 19.58 5.66
N GLU A 275 17.81 20.27 4.60
CA GLU A 275 17.80 19.72 3.25
C GLU A 275 19.21 19.27 2.79
N GLU A 276 20.23 20.01 3.18
CA GLU A 276 21.62 19.69 2.90
C GLU A 276 22.06 18.37 3.57
N GLN A 277 21.73 18.19 4.85
CA GLN A 277 21.99 16.94 5.57
C GLN A 277 21.27 15.76 4.90
N VAL A 278 20.01 15.93 4.55
CA VAL A 278 19.20 14.90 3.87
C VAL A 278 19.82 14.52 2.52
N ALA A 279 20.23 15.52 1.72
CA ALA A 279 20.84 15.28 0.43
C ALA A 279 22.22 14.60 0.56
N LYS A 280 23.06 15.05 1.51
CA LYS A 280 24.40 14.48 1.76
C LYS A 280 24.34 13.01 2.17
N LEU A 281 23.31 12.61 2.92
CA LEU A 281 23.10 11.23 3.34
C LEU A 281 22.43 10.37 2.24
N GLY A 282 22.00 10.97 1.13
CA GLY A 282 21.23 10.27 0.10
C GLY A 282 19.82 9.84 0.59
N CYS A 283 19.33 10.48 1.65
CA CYS A 283 17.99 10.26 2.21
C CYS A 283 16.93 11.09 1.47
N LYS A 284 15.65 10.84 1.78
CA LYS A 284 14.52 11.66 1.32
C LYS A 284 13.58 11.97 2.48
N LYS A 285 12.72 12.94 2.26
CA LYS A 285 11.63 13.29 3.20
C LYS A 285 10.29 12.94 2.58
N TYR A 286 9.52 12.13 3.28
CA TYR A 286 8.14 11.73 2.96
C TYR A 286 7.31 11.72 4.24
N TYR A 287 6.02 12.02 4.21
CA TYR A 287 5.31 12.63 3.09
C TYR A 287 5.17 14.12 3.39
N LYS A 288 5.26 14.97 2.36
CA LYS A 288 4.88 16.36 2.51
C LYS A 288 3.39 16.41 2.86
N PRO A 289 2.99 17.09 3.94
CA PRO A 289 1.58 17.20 4.33
C PRO A 289 0.70 17.70 3.19
N LEU A 290 -0.51 17.16 3.06
CA LEU A 290 -1.45 17.50 2.00
C LEU A 290 -1.92 18.96 2.09
N VAL A 291 -2.25 19.40 3.32
CA VAL A 291 -2.74 20.75 3.60
C VAL A 291 -1.91 21.51 4.64
N GLY A 292 -0.99 20.83 5.32
CA GLY A 292 -0.03 21.46 6.23
C GLY A 292 -0.52 21.62 7.67
N LEU A 293 -1.27 20.64 8.19
CA LEU A 293 -1.72 20.65 9.58
C LEU A 293 -0.55 20.52 10.57
N PRO A 294 -0.71 21.03 11.81
CA PRO A 294 0.43 21.26 12.71
C PRO A 294 1.25 20.02 13.07
N ARG A 295 0.60 18.88 13.39
CA ARG A 295 1.31 17.65 13.82
C ARG A 295 1.96 16.95 12.62
N ALA A 296 1.25 16.85 11.49
CA ALA A 296 1.81 16.31 10.24
C ALA A 296 3.02 17.12 9.77
N THR A 297 2.94 18.46 9.82
CA THR A 297 4.05 19.35 9.48
C THR A 297 5.22 19.17 10.44
N ARG A 298 4.97 19.03 11.75
CA ARG A 298 6.01 18.80 12.76
C ARG A 298 6.73 17.48 12.49
N LEU A 299 5.98 16.40 12.22
CA LEU A 299 6.56 15.11 11.88
C LEU A 299 7.41 15.20 10.61
N TYR A 300 6.88 15.78 9.53
CA TYR A 300 7.61 15.97 8.27
C TYR A 300 8.94 16.69 8.45
N ASN A 301 9.00 17.69 9.34
CA ASN A 301 10.23 18.42 9.61
C ASN A 301 11.31 17.58 10.31
N LYS A 302 10.89 16.55 11.05
CA LYS A 302 11.77 15.69 11.85
C LYS A 302 12.06 14.33 11.24
N ILE A 303 11.34 13.92 10.18
CA ILE A 303 11.48 12.59 9.60
C ILE A 303 12.44 12.62 8.41
N ILE A 304 13.27 11.58 8.30
CA ILE A 304 14.00 11.21 7.10
C ILE A 304 13.74 9.75 6.78
N CYS A 305 13.70 9.45 5.49
CA CYS A 305 13.42 8.12 4.98
C CYS A 305 14.64 7.58 4.25
N VAL A 306 14.89 6.29 4.43
CA VAL A 306 15.98 5.55 3.81
C VAL A 306 15.39 4.33 3.11
N PRO A 307 15.74 4.04 1.86
CA PRO A 307 15.26 2.83 1.20
C PRO A 307 15.74 1.58 1.95
N CYS A 308 15.01 0.47 1.82
CA CYS A 308 15.37 -0.79 2.46
C CYS A 308 15.29 -1.99 1.51
N HIS A 309 15.51 -1.74 0.21
CA HIS A 309 15.63 -2.79 -0.80
C HIS A 309 17.01 -3.48 -0.74
N ARG A 310 17.16 -4.59 -1.47
CA ARG A 310 18.30 -5.52 -1.36
C ARG A 310 19.69 -4.93 -1.68
N GLU A 311 19.75 -3.81 -2.40
CA GLU A 311 21.01 -3.12 -2.70
C GLU A 311 21.46 -2.17 -1.56
N ILE A 312 20.68 -2.03 -0.48
CA ILE A 312 21.07 -1.24 0.69
C ILE A 312 21.84 -2.11 1.67
N ALA A 313 23.08 -1.73 1.94
CA ALA A 313 23.93 -2.41 2.92
C ALA A 313 23.78 -1.82 4.32
N ILE A 314 24.20 -2.56 5.34
CA ILE A 314 24.22 -2.08 6.73
C ILE A 314 25.13 -0.86 6.85
N GLU A 315 26.24 -0.84 6.11
CA GLU A 315 27.21 0.25 6.09
C GLU A 315 26.60 1.58 5.63
N ASP A 316 25.57 1.55 4.77
CA ASP A 316 24.86 2.73 4.33
C ASP A 316 24.05 3.39 5.46
N LEU A 317 23.71 2.63 6.50
CA LEU A 317 22.90 3.09 7.63
C LEU A 317 23.72 3.70 8.78
N LEU A 318 25.02 3.35 8.88
CA LEU A 318 25.87 3.79 9.98
C LEU A 318 25.95 5.33 10.12
N PRO A 319 26.15 6.10 9.04
CA PRO A 319 26.20 7.56 9.15
C PRO A 319 24.88 8.20 9.60
N ILE A 320 23.76 7.49 9.42
CA ILE A 320 22.43 7.96 9.81
C ILE A 320 22.20 7.68 11.29
N LEU A 321 22.63 6.50 11.77
CA LEU A 321 22.56 6.11 13.18
C LEU A 321 23.36 7.05 14.07
N GLU A 322 24.48 7.59 13.58
CA GLU A 322 25.30 8.57 14.33
C GLU A 322 24.61 9.94 14.50
N LEU A 323 23.58 10.23 13.71
CA LEU A 323 22.85 11.50 13.73
C LEU A 323 21.52 11.42 14.49
N CYS A 324 21.04 10.24 14.80
CA CYS A 324 19.76 9.97 15.44
C CYS A 324 19.95 9.47 16.87
#